data_877c15890c20795cd5f112a249610d5e
#
_entry.id   877c15890c20795cd5f112a249610d5e
#
_cell.length_a   1.000
_cell.length_b   1.000
_cell.length_c   1.000
_cell.angle_alpha   90.00
_cell.angle_beta   90.00
_cell.angle_gamma   90.00
#
_symmetry.space_group_name_H-M   'P 1'
#
loop_
_entity.id
_entity.type
_entity.pdbx_description
1 polymer ?
#
loop_
_entity_poly.entity_id
_entity_poly.type
_entity_poly.pdbx_seq_one_letter_code
_entity_poly.pdbx_strand_id
1 'polypeptide(L)'
;MNKRLVLKILGATLLIEAATMLPSYVVALVYHDPGDGEALLKTILMMVFLGLPMWFLAKPRESNLRAREGFVIVALAWLGLSGFGALPFVFSGYLPNYIDALFEAVSGFTTTGATVVTNFEHYPHGVMFWRSFTHWIGGMGVLVLTLALLPQMTGRTSHLVRAESPGPSLSKIVPKMGDSAKILYLIYAALTALQFAVLLLAGMNPYDAAIHTFGTAGTGGASIAAFHSPLIEWIITFFMVLFGINFALFYRAITGDWRDALRSEELHWYLGIYGTATIFSTMLLLPRYHGFWEALRYGSFQVAS
;
A
#
# COMPACT_ATOMS: atom_id res chain seq x y z
N MET A 1 -10.80 -6.78 -28.40
CA MET A 1 -10.65 -6.09 -27.10
C MET A 1 -11.98 -5.46 -26.71
N ASN A 2 -12.52 -5.82 -25.59
CA ASN A 2 -13.78 -5.28 -25.07
C ASN A 2 -13.54 -3.91 -24.39
N LYS A 3 -13.45 -2.84 -25.21
CA LYS A 3 -13.17 -1.48 -24.74
C LYS A 3 -14.16 -0.99 -23.67
N ARG A 4 -15.44 -1.42 -23.75
CA ARG A 4 -16.47 -1.05 -22.77
C ARG A 4 -16.21 -1.68 -21.40
N LEU A 5 -15.77 -2.95 -21.38
CA LEU A 5 -15.41 -3.61 -20.12
C LEU A 5 -14.18 -2.97 -19.48
N VAL A 6 -13.14 -2.67 -20.29
CA VAL A 6 -11.96 -1.94 -19.82
C VAL A 6 -12.37 -0.60 -19.20
N LEU A 7 -13.16 0.19 -19.90
CA LEU A 7 -13.62 1.51 -19.43
C LEU A 7 -14.41 1.40 -18.13
N LYS A 8 -15.29 0.40 -18.02
CA LYS A 8 -16.08 0.16 -16.81
C LYS A 8 -15.21 -0.15 -15.59
N ILE A 9 -14.19 -1.02 -15.76
CA ILE A 9 -13.29 -1.38 -14.68
C ILE A 9 -12.43 -0.17 -14.27
N LEU A 10 -11.89 0.58 -15.21
CA LEU A 10 -11.14 1.80 -14.92
C LEU A 10 -11.98 2.85 -14.20
N GLY A 11 -13.24 3.03 -14.61
CA GLY A 11 -14.18 3.90 -13.90
C GLY A 11 -14.43 3.45 -12.46
N ALA A 12 -14.60 2.14 -12.24
CA ALA A 12 -14.70 1.60 -10.88
C ALA A 12 -13.44 1.83 -10.05
N THR A 13 -12.25 1.64 -10.64
CA THR A 13 -10.98 1.87 -9.96
C THR A 13 -10.85 3.32 -9.51
N LEU A 14 -11.19 4.30 -10.37
CA LEU A 14 -11.19 5.72 -10.00
C LEU A 14 -12.19 6.04 -8.87
N LEU A 15 -13.38 5.43 -8.90
CA LEU A 15 -14.37 5.63 -7.82
C LEU A 15 -13.90 5.02 -6.49
N ILE A 16 -13.22 3.89 -6.53
CA ILE A 16 -12.63 3.27 -5.34
C ILE A 16 -11.51 4.16 -4.80
N GLU A 17 -10.63 4.67 -5.67
CA GLU A 17 -9.58 5.62 -5.26
C GLU A 17 -10.18 6.88 -4.61
N ALA A 18 -11.21 7.47 -5.23
CA ALA A 18 -11.92 8.60 -4.65
C ALA A 18 -12.48 8.27 -3.24
N ALA A 19 -13.04 7.08 -3.06
CA ALA A 19 -13.53 6.63 -1.76
C ALA A 19 -12.39 6.40 -0.74
N THR A 20 -11.25 5.86 -1.18
CA THR A 20 -10.08 5.66 -0.31
C THR A 20 -9.39 6.98 0.06
N MET A 21 -9.62 8.07 -0.66
CA MET A 21 -9.11 9.41 -0.31
C MET A 21 -9.96 10.09 0.78
N LEU A 22 -11.18 9.62 1.07
CA LEU A 22 -12.06 10.21 2.08
C LEU A 22 -11.45 10.25 3.50
N PRO A 23 -10.75 9.22 4.00
CA PRO A 23 -10.07 9.31 5.30
C PRO A 23 -9.06 10.47 5.35
N SER A 24 -8.28 10.70 4.29
CA SER A 24 -7.34 11.82 4.19
C SER A 24 -8.07 13.17 4.25
N TYR A 25 -9.22 13.27 3.57
CA TYR A 25 -10.07 14.45 3.63
C TYR A 25 -10.61 14.71 5.06
N VAL A 26 -11.02 13.66 5.77
CA VAL A 26 -11.44 13.78 7.17
C VAL A 26 -10.29 14.28 8.05
N VAL A 27 -9.07 13.76 7.85
CA VAL A 27 -7.86 14.24 8.56
C VAL A 27 -7.64 15.73 8.27
N ALA A 28 -7.71 16.16 7.01
CA ALA A 28 -7.57 17.56 6.63
C ALA A 28 -8.61 18.47 7.32
N LEU A 29 -9.85 17.98 7.49
CA LEU A 29 -10.89 18.72 8.22
C LEU A 29 -10.61 18.80 9.72
N VAL A 30 -10.00 17.79 10.32
CA VAL A 30 -9.68 17.76 11.75
C VAL A 30 -8.52 18.69 12.09
N TYR A 31 -7.48 18.70 11.25
CA TYR A 31 -6.28 19.51 11.51
C TYR A 31 -6.39 20.95 11.00
N HIS A 32 -7.36 21.25 10.12
CA HIS A 32 -7.64 22.59 9.58
C HIS A 32 -6.46 23.24 8.85
N ASP A 33 -5.60 22.45 8.21
CA ASP A 33 -4.48 22.99 7.44
C ASP A 33 -4.99 23.76 6.20
N PRO A 34 -4.44 24.96 5.92
CA PRO A 34 -4.92 25.79 4.82
C PRO A 34 -4.76 25.08 3.46
N GLY A 35 -5.84 25.05 2.66
CA GLY A 35 -5.84 24.49 1.31
C GLY A 35 -5.85 22.98 1.21
N ASP A 36 -5.57 22.24 2.29
CA ASP A 36 -5.45 20.78 2.32
C ASP A 36 -6.78 20.09 1.99
N GLY A 37 -7.83 20.40 2.73
CA GLY A 37 -9.16 19.84 2.50
C GLY A 37 -9.73 20.20 1.12
N GLU A 38 -9.46 21.43 0.64
CA GLU A 38 -9.90 21.87 -0.68
C GLU A 38 -9.21 21.08 -1.80
N ALA A 39 -7.91 20.82 -1.68
CA ALA A 39 -7.13 20.05 -2.64
C ALA A 39 -7.64 18.60 -2.76
N LEU A 40 -7.85 17.95 -1.60
CA LEU A 40 -8.39 16.58 -1.54
C LEU A 40 -9.82 16.52 -2.09
N LEU A 41 -10.70 17.45 -1.72
CA LEU A 41 -12.07 17.48 -2.20
C LEU A 41 -12.14 17.70 -3.71
N LYS A 42 -11.35 18.63 -4.26
CA LYS A 42 -11.27 18.86 -5.71
C LYS A 42 -10.87 17.60 -6.45
N THR A 43 -9.88 16.89 -5.93
CA THR A 43 -9.41 15.63 -6.54
C THR A 43 -10.49 14.55 -6.49
N ILE A 44 -11.14 14.35 -5.35
CA ILE A 44 -12.24 13.41 -5.17
C ILE A 44 -13.37 13.71 -6.18
N LEU A 45 -13.79 14.99 -6.28
CA LEU A 45 -14.85 15.38 -7.20
C LEU A 45 -14.46 15.14 -8.67
N MET A 46 -13.20 15.40 -9.06
CA MET A 46 -12.71 15.11 -10.42
C MET A 46 -12.77 13.61 -10.72
N MET A 47 -12.31 12.77 -9.80
CA MET A 47 -12.36 11.31 -9.98
C MET A 47 -13.79 10.79 -10.05
N VAL A 48 -14.70 11.30 -9.23
CA VAL A 48 -16.13 10.95 -9.25
C VAL A 48 -16.76 11.41 -10.56
N PHE A 49 -16.48 12.64 -11.01
CA PHE A 49 -17.03 13.19 -12.26
C PHE A 49 -16.58 12.39 -13.48
N LEU A 50 -15.39 11.86 -13.51
CA LEU A 50 -14.89 11.00 -14.60
C LEU A 50 -15.30 9.54 -14.42
N GLY A 51 -15.20 9.02 -13.20
CA GLY A 51 -15.45 7.61 -12.89
C GLY A 51 -16.92 7.20 -13.04
N LEU A 52 -17.86 8.05 -12.63
CA LEU A 52 -19.31 7.75 -12.73
C LEU A 52 -19.77 7.53 -14.18
N PRO A 53 -19.48 8.42 -15.15
CA PRO A 53 -19.83 8.18 -16.54
C PRO A 53 -19.16 6.91 -17.10
N MET A 54 -17.88 6.69 -16.78
CA MET A 54 -17.16 5.49 -17.22
C MET A 54 -17.82 4.21 -16.66
N TRP A 55 -18.30 4.23 -15.43
CA TRP A 55 -18.97 3.09 -14.80
C TRP A 55 -20.38 2.85 -15.36
N PHE A 56 -21.22 3.88 -15.44
CA PHE A 56 -22.64 3.74 -15.81
C PHE A 56 -22.88 3.66 -17.30
N LEU A 57 -22.14 4.43 -18.13
CA LEU A 57 -22.34 4.46 -19.58
C LEU A 57 -21.66 3.30 -20.31
N ALA A 58 -20.60 2.74 -19.73
CA ALA A 58 -19.92 1.59 -20.29
C ALA A 58 -20.69 0.31 -19.99
N LYS A 59 -21.69 -0.03 -20.81
CA LYS A 59 -22.46 -1.28 -20.73
C LYS A 59 -21.78 -2.38 -21.57
N PRO A 60 -20.94 -3.25 -21.00
CA PRO A 60 -20.31 -4.34 -21.75
C PRO A 60 -21.39 -5.38 -22.13
N ARG A 61 -21.34 -5.87 -23.38
CA ARG A 61 -22.22 -6.95 -23.85
C ARG A 61 -21.81 -8.31 -23.29
N GLU A 62 -20.52 -8.49 -22.99
CA GLU A 62 -19.95 -9.71 -22.43
C GLU A 62 -19.06 -9.35 -21.24
N SER A 63 -19.13 -10.15 -20.19
CA SER A 63 -18.30 -9.99 -18.97
C SER A 63 -16.99 -10.79 -19.02
N ASN A 64 -16.72 -11.49 -20.13
CA ASN A 64 -15.51 -12.30 -20.25
C ASN A 64 -14.27 -11.42 -20.46
N LEU A 65 -13.33 -11.51 -19.54
CA LEU A 65 -12.04 -10.84 -19.57
C LEU A 65 -10.99 -11.78 -20.19
N ARG A 66 -10.33 -11.36 -21.26
CA ARG A 66 -9.18 -12.07 -21.85
C ARG A 66 -7.87 -11.55 -21.23
N ALA A 67 -6.81 -12.35 -21.25
CA ALA A 67 -5.51 -11.97 -20.70
C ALA A 67 -5.00 -10.63 -21.21
N ARG A 68 -5.13 -10.35 -22.53
CA ARG A 68 -4.72 -9.08 -23.13
C ARG A 68 -5.46 -7.87 -22.51
N GLU A 69 -6.75 -8.02 -22.23
CA GLU A 69 -7.56 -6.96 -21.60
C GLU A 69 -7.15 -6.76 -20.14
N GLY A 70 -6.79 -7.85 -19.44
CA GLY A 70 -6.27 -7.80 -18.08
C GLY A 70 -5.00 -6.95 -17.99
N PHE A 71 -4.01 -7.21 -18.83
CA PHE A 71 -2.77 -6.41 -18.86
C PHE A 71 -3.01 -4.93 -19.17
N VAL A 72 -3.91 -4.63 -20.12
CA VAL A 72 -4.25 -3.25 -20.46
C VAL A 72 -4.96 -2.55 -19.28
N ILE A 73 -5.85 -3.24 -18.59
CA ILE A 73 -6.54 -2.70 -17.41
C ILE A 73 -5.51 -2.40 -16.30
N VAL A 74 -4.63 -3.35 -16.02
CA VAL A 74 -3.57 -3.17 -15.00
C VAL A 74 -2.73 -1.95 -15.33
N ALA A 75 -2.18 -1.86 -16.54
CA ALA A 75 -1.32 -0.75 -16.92
C ALA A 75 -2.04 0.62 -16.85
N LEU A 76 -3.28 0.70 -17.37
CA LEU A 76 -4.05 1.94 -17.36
C LEU A 76 -4.56 2.30 -15.96
N ALA A 77 -4.87 1.31 -15.11
CA ALA A 77 -5.23 1.53 -13.73
C ALA A 77 -4.06 2.16 -12.94
N TRP A 78 -2.86 1.60 -13.04
CA TRP A 78 -1.66 2.17 -12.40
C TRP A 78 -1.36 3.60 -12.86
N LEU A 79 -1.45 3.87 -14.16
CA LEU A 79 -1.29 5.22 -14.71
C LEU A 79 -2.38 6.18 -14.20
N GLY A 80 -3.63 5.72 -14.18
CA GLY A 80 -4.76 6.52 -13.69
C GLY A 80 -4.65 6.85 -12.22
N LEU A 81 -4.44 5.83 -11.38
CA LEU A 81 -4.29 5.97 -9.93
C LEU A 81 -3.14 6.91 -9.57
N SER A 82 -1.97 6.70 -10.17
CA SER A 82 -0.83 7.58 -9.90
C SER A 82 -1.07 9.00 -10.40
N GLY A 83 -1.71 9.15 -11.57
CA GLY A 83 -2.00 10.47 -12.15
C GLY A 83 -3.00 11.28 -11.34
N PHE A 84 -4.08 10.66 -10.87
CA PHE A 84 -5.06 11.32 -10.00
C PHE A 84 -4.60 11.41 -8.56
N GLY A 85 -3.93 10.39 -8.04
CA GLY A 85 -3.33 10.37 -6.71
C GLY A 85 -2.28 11.45 -6.48
N ALA A 86 -1.67 11.98 -7.56
CA ALA A 86 -0.73 13.11 -7.52
C ALA A 86 -1.41 14.47 -7.32
N LEU A 87 -2.69 14.60 -7.70
CA LEU A 87 -3.37 15.90 -7.74
C LEU A 87 -3.51 16.58 -6.36
N PRO A 88 -3.73 15.87 -5.23
CA PRO A 88 -3.76 16.53 -3.93
C PRO A 88 -2.47 17.27 -3.59
N PHE A 89 -1.30 16.74 -3.96
CA PHE A 89 -0.02 17.38 -3.74
C PHE A 89 0.13 18.68 -4.56
N VAL A 90 -0.37 18.68 -5.80
CA VAL A 90 -0.34 19.85 -6.68
C VAL A 90 -1.33 20.91 -6.21
N PHE A 91 -2.58 20.52 -5.95
CA PHE A 91 -3.64 21.46 -5.58
C PHE A 91 -3.46 22.07 -4.21
N SER A 92 -2.79 21.39 -3.28
CA SER A 92 -2.41 21.95 -1.99
C SER A 92 -1.27 22.98 -2.10
N GLY A 93 -0.56 23.01 -3.24
CA GLY A 93 0.57 23.91 -3.47
C GLY A 93 1.91 23.46 -2.83
N TYR A 94 1.93 22.33 -2.11
CA TYR A 94 3.14 21.84 -1.44
C TYR A 94 4.12 21.14 -2.39
N LEU A 95 3.62 20.45 -3.43
CA LEU A 95 4.40 19.99 -4.57
C LEU A 95 3.77 20.54 -5.85
N PRO A 96 4.03 21.81 -6.19
CA PRO A 96 3.36 22.46 -7.32
C PRO A 96 3.78 21.88 -8.68
N ASN A 97 4.95 21.24 -8.75
CA ASN A 97 5.40 20.54 -9.94
C ASN A 97 4.69 19.18 -10.02
N TYR A 98 3.87 18.99 -11.07
CA TYR A 98 3.13 17.76 -11.28
C TYR A 98 4.03 16.52 -11.42
N ILE A 99 5.24 16.65 -11.96
CA ILE A 99 6.17 15.50 -12.11
C ILE A 99 6.66 15.03 -10.75
N ASP A 100 6.98 15.95 -9.82
CA ASP A 100 7.38 15.61 -8.47
C ASP A 100 6.22 15.00 -7.69
N ALA A 101 5.02 15.55 -7.83
CA ALA A 101 3.80 14.99 -7.25
C ALA A 101 3.47 13.59 -7.81
N LEU A 102 3.65 13.39 -9.12
CA LEU A 102 3.48 12.09 -9.76
C LEU A 102 4.52 11.09 -9.25
N PHE A 103 5.77 11.51 -9.06
CA PHE A 103 6.81 10.67 -8.47
C PHE A 103 6.41 10.18 -7.07
N GLU A 104 5.92 11.07 -6.19
CA GLU A 104 5.43 10.70 -4.85
C GLU A 104 4.25 9.72 -4.92
N ALA A 105 3.26 9.98 -5.80
CA ALA A 105 2.11 9.10 -5.95
C ALA A 105 2.51 7.72 -6.50
N VAL A 106 3.37 7.66 -7.54
CA VAL A 106 3.90 6.40 -8.07
C VAL A 106 4.68 5.66 -7.00
N SER A 107 5.58 6.34 -6.29
CA SER A 107 6.36 5.75 -5.20
C SER A 107 5.47 5.16 -4.11
N GLY A 108 4.39 5.87 -3.74
CA GLY A 108 3.41 5.38 -2.79
C GLY A 108 2.70 4.12 -3.28
N PHE A 109 2.03 4.19 -4.41
CA PHE A 109 1.25 3.06 -4.94
C PHE A 109 2.10 1.85 -5.32
N THR A 110 3.34 2.04 -5.77
CA THR A 110 4.27 0.93 -6.05
C THR A 110 5.04 0.46 -4.83
N THR A 111 4.77 1.05 -3.67
CA THR A 111 5.47 0.75 -2.40
C THR A 111 6.98 0.91 -2.48
N THR A 112 7.47 1.81 -3.34
CA THR A 112 8.90 2.06 -3.52
C THR A 112 9.52 2.82 -2.35
N GLY A 113 8.76 3.74 -1.71
CA GLY A 113 9.21 4.51 -0.57
C GLY A 113 10.20 5.64 -0.88
N ALA A 114 10.61 5.80 -2.13
CA ALA A 114 11.44 6.93 -2.55
C ALA A 114 10.65 8.24 -2.49
N THR A 115 11.32 9.35 -2.13
CA THR A 115 10.66 10.64 -1.93
C THR A 115 11.51 11.81 -2.44
N VAL A 116 10.83 12.82 -2.99
CA VAL A 116 11.40 14.15 -3.27
C VAL A 116 11.10 15.16 -2.15
N VAL A 117 10.30 14.75 -1.16
CA VAL A 117 9.95 15.56 0.01
C VAL A 117 11.14 15.61 0.98
N THR A 118 11.60 16.81 1.30
CA THR A 118 12.76 17.01 2.18
C THR A 118 12.40 17.35 3.62
N ASN A 119 11.26 18.02 3.84
CA ASN A 119 10.80 18.49 5.15
C ASN A 119 9.38 18.03 5.45
N PHE A 120 9.22 16.83 5.98
CA PHE A 120 7.92 16.23 6.26
C PHE A 120 7.06 17.04 7.25
N GLU A 121 7.69 17.76 8.18
CA GLU A 121 7.01 18.54 9.23
C GLU A 121 6.24 19.76 8.70
N HIS A 122 6.54 20.21 7.47
CA HIS A 122 5.92 21.40 6.87
C HIS A 122 4.76 21.07 5.94
N TYR A 123 4.45 19.79 5.76
CA TYR A 123 3.36 19.36 4.87
C TYR A 123 2.04 19.22 5.63
N PRO A 124 0.89 19.51 4.99
CA PRO A 124 -0.40 19.40 5.62
C PRO A 124 -0.75 17.96 5.96
N HIS A 125 -1.43 17.77 7.07
CA HIS A 125 -1.72 16.45 7.63
C HIS A 125 -2.53 15.56 6.70
N GLY A 126 -3.53 16.09 5.99
CA GLY A 126 -4.37 15.30 5.09
C GLY A 126 -3.61 14.79 3.87
N VAL A 127 -2.77 15.64 3.23
CA VAL A 127 -1.93 15.25 2.09
C VAL A 127 -0.86 14.25 2.52
N MET A 128 -0.25 14.42 3.72
CA MET A 128 0.72 13.45 4.25
C MET A 128 0.07 12.12 4.65
N PHE A 129 -1.16 12.19 5.19
CA PHE A 129 -1.94 10.98 5.42
C PHE A 129 -2.23 10.26 4.10
N TRP A 130 -2.63 10.99 3.05
CA TRP A 130 -2.84 10.43 1.71
C TRP A 130 -1.57 9.76 1.19
N ARG A 131 -0.42 10.43 1.29
CA ARG A 131 0.87 9.87 0.90
C ARG A 131 1.14 8.53 1.55
N SER A 132 1.00 8.44 2.87
CA SER A 132 1.21 7.19 3.62
C SER A 132 0.15 6.15 3.28
N PHE A 133 -1.09 6.58 3.05
CA PHE A 133 -2.19 5.69 2.72
C PHE A 133 -2.06 5.09 1.31
N THR A 134 -1.45 5.81 0.35
CA THR A 134 -1.12 5.21 -0.97
C THR A 134 -0.19 4.01 -0.85
N HIS A 135 0.79 4.01 0.08
CA HIS A 135 1.63 2.85 0.38
C HIS A 135 0.80 1.66 0.89
N TRP A 136 -0.16 1.92 1.78
CA TRP A 136 -1.04 0.89 2.30
C TRP A 136 -1.93 0.29 1.20
N ILE A 137 -2.51 1.13 0.34
CA ILE A 137 -3.31 0.67 -0.81
C ILE A 137 -2.44 -0.14 -1.78
N GLY A 138 -1.22 0.34 -2.05
CA GLY A 138 -0.26 -0.31 -2.93
C GLY A 138 0.21 -1.67 -2.43
N GLY A 139 0.42 -1.82 -1.11
CA GLY A 139 0.98 -3.03 -0.48
C GLY A 139 0.19 -4.32 -0.75
N MET A 140 -1.11 -4.22 -1.00
CA MET A 140 -1.95 -5.37 -1.41
C MET A 140 -2.35 -5.36 -2.88
N GLY A 141 -1.89 -4.36 -3.65
CA GLY A 141 -2.28 -4.18 -5.04
C GLY A 141 -3.71 -3.64 -5.19
N VAL A 142 -3.81 -2.52 -5.87
CA VAL A 142 -5.09 -1.80 -6.06
C VAL A 142 -6.13 -2.63 -6.79
N LEU A 143 -5.70 -3.47 -7.74
CA LEU A 143 -6.64 -4.31 -8.50
C LEU A 143 -7.15 -5.49 -7.68
N VAL A 144 -6.37 -5.99 -6.73
CA VAL A 144 -6.85 -6.98 -5.76
C VAL A 144 -7.93 -6.37 -4.87
N LEU A 145 -7.76 -5.10 -4.44
CA LEU A 145 -8.79 -4.33 -3.74
C LEU A 145 -10.05 -4.16 -4.59
N THR A 146 -9.89 -3.75 -5.85
CA THR A 146 -11.00 -3.60 -6.79
C THR A 146 -11.76 -4.91 -6.98
N LEU A 147 -11.07 -6.04 -7.09
CA LEU A 147 -11.69 -7.36 -7.20
C LEU A 147 -12.39 -7.82 -5.92
N ALA A 148 -11.83 -7.48 -4.76
CA ALA A 148 -12.46 -7.80 -3.47
C ALA A 148 -13.78 -7.03 -3.27
N LEU A 149 -13.85 -5.79 -3.74
CA LEU A 149 -15.02 -4.93 -3.63
C LEU A 149 -16.07 -5.14 -4.72
N LEU A 150 -15.71 -5.74 -5.86
CA LEU A 150 -16.61 -5.99 -7.01
C LEU A 150 -16.86 -7.48 -7.26
N PRO A 151 -17.49 -8.22 -6.34
CA PRO A 151 -17.65 -9.67 -6.44
C PRO A 151 -18.53 -10.13 -7.62
N GLN A 152 -19.29 -9.24 -8.25
CA GLN A 152 -20.23 -9.58 -9.35
C GLN A 152 -19.58 -9.63 -10.75
N MET A 153 -18.29 -9.33 -10.87
CA MET A 153 -17.57 -9.46 -12.15
C MET A 153 -16.93 -10.85 -12.32
N THR A 154 -17.56 -11.88 -11.79
CA THR A 154 -17.07 -13.25 -11.62
C THR A 154 -17.15 -14.10 -12.89
N GLY A 155 -16.51 -13.67 -13.94
CA GLY A 155 -16.22 -14.56 -15.06
C GLY A 155 -14.74 -14.50 -15.42
N ARG A 156 -13.91 -15.39 -14.89
CA ARG A 156 -12.47 -15.49 -15.23
C ARG A 156 -11.58 -14.27 -14.91
N THR A 157 -11.78 -13.64 -13.77
CA THR A 157 -10.91 -12.58 -13.22
C THR A 157 -9.51 -13.07 -12.82
N SER A 158 -9.22 -14.37 -13.00
CA SER A 158 -7.91 -14.99 -12.73
C SER A 158 -6.72 -14.29 -13.39
N HIS A 159 -6.94 -13.64 -14.52
CA HIS A 159 -5.88 -12.93 -15.24
C HIS A 159 -5.46 -11.60 -14.58
N LEU A 160 -6.39 -10.91 -13.90
CA LEU A 160 -6.09 -9.68 -13.16
C LEU A 160 -5.29 -9.98 -11.90
N VAL A 161 -5.72 -11.00 -11.14
CA VAL A 161 -5.03 -11.42 -9.91
C VAL A 161 -3.64 -11.98 -10.21
N ARG A 162 -3.48 -12.75 -11.30
CA ARG A 162 -2.16 -13.24 -11.73
C ARG A 162 -1.20 -12.14 -12.17
N ALA A 163 -1.73 -11.04 -12.69
CA ALA A 163 -0.90 -9.91 -13.13
C ALA A 163 -0.37 -9.05 -11.98
N GLU A 164 -1.03 -9.09 -10.80
CA GLU A 164 -0.72 -8.23 -9.67
C GLU A 164 -0.35 -8.97 -8.38
N SER A 165 -0.68 -10.25 -8.26
CA SER A 165 -0.43 -10.98 -7.01
C SER A 165 1.06 -11.31 -6.85
N PRO A 166 1.70 -10.84 -5.78
CA PRO A 166 3.02 -11.30 -5.44
C PRO A 166 2.93 -12.75 -4.93
N GLY A 167 3.45 -13.70 -5.71
CA GLY A 167 3.61 -15.09 -5.29
C GLY A 167 2.84 -16.15 -6.09
N PRO A 168 3.30 -17.43 -6.05
CA PRO A 168 2.91 -18.46 -7.01
C PRO A 168 1.61 -19.21 -6.74
N SER A 169 0.81 -18.96 -5.69
CA SER A 169 -0.18 -19.96 -5.28
C SER A 169 -1.54 -19.50 -4.72
N LEU A 170 -2.08 -18.34 -5.11
CA LEU A 170 -3.43 -17.92 -4.71
C LEU A 170 -4.55 -18.89 -5.15
N SER A 171 -4.34 -19.67 -6.23
CA SER A 171 -5.34 -20.57 -6.81
C SER A 171 -5.67 -21.80 -5.98
N LYS A 172 -4.93 -22.07 -4.89
CA LYS A 172 -5.12 -23.27 -4.06
C LYS A 172 -5.83 -23.05 -2.73
N ILE A 173 -6.12 -21.78 -2.36
CA ILE A 173 -6.59 -21.45 -1.02
C ILE A 173 -8.11 -21.58 -0.89
N VAL A 174 -8.87 -21.14 -1.88
CA VAL A 174 -10.34 -21.20 -1.86
C VAL A 174 -10.90 -21.35 -3.29
N PRO A 175 -12.08 -22.00 -3.49
CA PRO A 175 -12.65 -22.25 -4.82
C PRO A 175 -12.98 -21.01 -5.64
N LYS A 176 -13.17 -19.84 -4.98
CA LYS A 176 -13.46 -18.56 -5.61
C LYS A 176 -12.35 -17.55 -5.34
N MET A 177 -11.76 -17.00 -6.39
CA MET A 177 -10.64 -16.05 -6.29
C MET A 177 -10.99 -14.76 -5.51
N GLY A 178 -12.23 -14.29 -5.59
CA GLY A 178 -12.69 -13.14 -4.81
C GLY A 178 -12.71 -13.38 -3.29
N ASP A 179 -12.97 -14.61 -2.86
CA ASP A 179 -12.96 -14.96 -1.44
C ASP A 179 -11.52 -15.07 -0.91
N SER A 180 -10.58 -15.56 -1.73
CA SER A 180 -9.15 -15.54 -1.41
C SER A 180 -8.64 -14.11 -1.21
N ALA A 181 -8.97 -13.19 -2.12
CA ALA A 181 -8.59 -11.79 -2.02
C ALA A 181 -9.11 -11.15 -0.72
N LYS A 182 -10.38 -11.40 -0.37
CA LYS A 182 -10.97 -10.88 0.88
C LYS A 182 -10.25 -11.37 2.13
N ILE A 183 -9.89 -12.66 2.18
CA ILE A 183 -9.18 -13.23 3.31
C ILE A 183 -7.79 -12.59 3.46
N LEU A 184 -7.05 -12.44 2.36
CA LEU A 184 -5.74 -11.81 2.37
C LEU A 184 -5.83 -10.34 2.81
N TYR A 185 -6.85 -9.61 2.33
CA TYR A 185 -7.12 -8.24 2.79
C TYR A 185 -7.45 -8.17 4.28
N LEU A 186 -8.22 -9.14 4.79
CA LEU A 186 -8.56 -9.19 6.22
C LEU A 186 -7.30 -9.40 7.07
N ILE A 187 -6.40 -10.31 6.65
CA ILE A 187 -5.12 -10.55 7.34
C ILE A 187 -4.25 -9.28 7.30
N TYR A 188 -4.17 -8.64 6.14
CA TYR A 188 -3.44 -7.38 5.96
C TYR A 188 -3.98 -6.27 6.88
N ALA A 189 -5.30 -6.08 6.90
CA ALA A 189 -5.96 -5.11 7.76
C ALA A 189 -5.78 -5.44 9.26
N ALA A 190 -5.81 -6.72 9.64
CA ALA A 190 -5.58 -7.16 11.01
C ALA A 190 -4.14 -6.88 11.47
N LEU A 191 -3.13 -7.15 10.62
CA LEU A 191 -1.74 -6.80 10.90
C LEU A 191 -1.54 -5.28 11.00
N THR A 192 -2.20 -4.51 10.13
CA THR A 192 -2.21 -3.05 10.18
C THR A 192 -2.79 -2.54 11.50
N ALA A 193 -3.95 -3.05 11.90
CA ALA A 193 -4.60 -2.68 13.18
C ALA A 193 -3.73 -3.06 14.39
N LEU A 194 -3.08 -4.23 14.34
CA LEU A 194 -2.17 -4.67 15.39
C LEU A 194 -0.96 -3.74 15.51
N GLN A 195 -0.32 -3.39 14.40
CA GLN A 195 0.81 -2.46 14.41
C GLN A 195 0.41 -1.08 14.92
N PHE A 196 -0.73 -0.56 14.45
CA PHE A 196 -1.26 0.72 14.91
C PHE A 196 -1.44 0.72 16.43
N ALA A 197 -2.07 -0.32 17.00
CA ALA A 197 -2.25 -0.46 18.45
C ALA A 197 -0.91 -0.54 19.19
N VAL A 198 0.07 -1.28 18.68
CA VAL A 198 1.39 -1.41 19.29
C VAL A 198 2.14 -0.08 19.28
N LEU A 199 2.05 0.72 18.20
CA LEU A 199 2.67 2.04 18.13
C LEU A 199 2.01 3.05 19.09
N LEU A 200 0.69 3.00 19.26
CA LEU A 200 -0.01 3.78 20.30
C LEU A 200 0.50 3.43 21.70
N LEU A 201 0.62 2.13 22.01
CA LEU A 201 1.15 1.66 23.29
C LEU A 201 2.62 2.05 23.49
N ALA A 202 3.39 2.19 22.41
CA ALA A 202 4.77 2.69 22.44
C ALA A 202 4.87 4.22 22.63
N GLY A 203 3.72 4.92 22.73
CA GLY A 203 3.66 6.36 23.04
C GLY A 203 3.55 7.27 21.82
N MET A 204 3.32 6.74 20.60
CA MET A 204 3.02 7.57 19.44
C MET A 204 1.62 8.20 19.55
N ASN A 205 1.47 9.42 19.06
CA ASN A 205 0.14 9.99 18.88
C ASN A 205 -0.64 9.25 17.77
N PRO A 206 -1.98 9.32 17.74
CA PRO A 206 -2.79 8.54 16.79
C PRO A 206 -2.51 8.86 15.32
N TYR A 207 -2.20 10.10 14.99
CA TYR A 207 -1.88 10.50 13.63
C TYR A 207 -0.56 9.88 13.15
N ASP A 208 0.51 10.05 13.94
CA ASP A 208 1.81 9.48 13.60
C ASP A 208 1.76 7.95 13.57
N ALA A 209 1.08 7.32 14.54
CA ALA A 209 0.88 5.88 14.53
C ALA A 209 0.18 5.40 13.24
N ALA A 210 -0.81 6.14 12.73
CA ALA A 210 -1.51 5.79 11.49
C ALA A 210 -0.59 5.93 10.26
N ILE A 211 0.06 7.09 10.07
CA ILE A 211 0.90 7.32 8.89
C ILE A 211 2.10 6.36 8.85
N HIS A 212 2.72 6.08 10.01
CA HIS A 212 3.83 5.13 10.09
C HIS A 212 3.39 3.67 9.92
N THR A 213 2.21 3.30 10.40
CA THR A 213 1.64 1.98 10.14
C THR A 213 1.38 1.76 8.64
N PHE A 214 0.79 2.74 7.96
CA PHE A 214 0.54 2.65 6.54
C PHE A 214 1.83 2.64 5.72
N GLY A 215 2.80 3.48 6.08
CA GLY A 215 4.13 3.46 5.47
C GLY A 215 4.85 2.14 5.67
N THR A 216 4.77 1.54 6.86
CA THR A 216 5.37 0.24 7.18
C THR A 216 4.76 -0.88 6.34
N ALA A 217 3.42 -0.90 6.20
CA ALA A 217 2.71 -1.92 5.44
C ALA A 217 3.10 -1.93 3.95
N GLY A 218 3.51 -0.78 3.41
CA GLY A 218 4.08 -0.65 2.06
C GLY A 218 5.60 -0.59 2.04
N THR A 219 6.29 -0.89 3.15
CA THR A 219 7.76 -0.80 3.29
C THR A 219 8.36 0.58 2.94
N GLY A 220 7.54 1.63 3.02
CA GLY A 220 7.88 3.00 2.59
C GLY A 220 8.61 3.86 3.61
N GLY A 221 9.14 3.29 4.69
CA GLY A 221 10.02 3.83 5.72
C GLY A 221 10.09 5.36 5.85
N ALA A 222 9.03 6.02 6.33
CA ALA A 222 9.08 7.48 6.54
C ALA A 222 9.91 7.83 7.78
N SER A 223 10.37 9.07 7.87
CA SER A 223 11.33 9.65 8.84
C SER A 223 11.03 9.33 10.32
N ILE A 224 11.36 8.12 10.75
CA ILE A 224 11.18 7.62 12.12
C ILE A 224 12.24 8.20 13.04
N ALA A 225 13.34 8.70 12.47
CA ALA A 225 14.44 9.30 13.21
C ALA A 225 14.00 10.47 14.11
N ALA A 226 12.94 11.19 13.76
CA ALA A 226 12.40 12.29 14.56
C ALA A 226 11.89 11.87 15.95
N PHE A 227 11.50 10.61 16.13
CA PHE A 227 11.00 10.11 17.43
C PHE A 227 12.12 9.77 18.42
N HIS A 228 13.36 9.67 18.00
CA HIS A 228 14.52 9.31 18.84
C HIS A 228 14.25 8.09 19.75
N SER A 229 13.41 7.15 19.32
CA SER A 229 12.98 5.99 20.11
C SER A 229 13.43 4.68 19.48
N PRO A 230 14.44 4.01 20.07
CA PRO A 230 14.84 2.68 19.61
C PRO A 230 13.71 1.65 19.60
N LEU A 231 12.77 1.77 20.55
CA LEU A 231 11.62 0.86 20.63
C LEU A 231 10.73 0.99 19.40
N ILE A 232 10.40 2.22 18.97
CA ILE A 232 9.59 2.49 17.80
C ILE A 232 10.27 1.96 16.54
N GLU A 233 11.56 2.19 16.39
CA GLU A 233 12.34 1.68 15.25
C GLU A 233 12.32 0.14 15.17
N TRP A 234 12.48 -0.56 16.30
CA TRP A 234 12.37 -2.02 16.34
C TRP A 234 10.99 -2.54 16.04
N ILE A 235 9.93 -1.89 16.55
CA ILE A 235 8.54 -2.26 16.25
C ILE A 235 8.31 -2.15 14.74
N ILE A 236 8.68 -1.04 14.13
CA ILE A 236 8.48 -0.81 12.71
C ILE A 236 9.29 -1.80 11.87
N THR A 237 10.55 -2.03 12.21
CA THR A 237 11.41 -3.04 11.54
C THR A 237 10.76 -4.43 11.59
N PHE A 238 10.28 -4.85 12.76
CA PHE A 238 9.62 -6.13 12.93
C PHE A 238 8.37 -6.26 12.04
N PHE A 239 7.52 -5.22 12.02
CA PHE A 239 6.33 -5.23 11.19
C PHE A 239 6.65 -5.15 9.69
N MET A 240 7.69 -4.41 9.25
CA MET A 240 8.14 -4.45 7.85
C MET A 240 8.51 -5.87 7.43
N VAL A 241 9.25 -6.61 8.26
CA VAL A 241 9.56 -8.01 7.99
C VAL A 241 8.30 -8.88 7.94
N LEU A 242 7.32 -8.65 8.82
CA LEU A 242 6.04 -9.38 8.79
C LEU A 242 5.23 -9.09 7.52
N PHE A 243 5.14 -7.82 7.10
CA PHE A 243 4.44 -7.45 5.87
C PHE A 243 5.12 -7.98 4.60
N GLY A 244 6.43 -8.25 4.64
CA GLY A 244 7.16 -8.89 3.55
C GLY A 244 6.91 -10.41 3.41
N ILE A 245 6.30 -11.06 4.41
CA ILE A 245 5.96 -12.50 4.35
C ILE A 245 4.73 -12.70 3.47
N ASN A 246 4.74 -13.76 2.66
CA ASN A 246 3.59 -14.15 1.85
C ASN A 246 2.34 -14.37 2.73
N PHE A 247 1.28 -13.58 2.49
CA PHE A 247 0.05 -13.62 3.29
C PHE A 247 -0.68 -14.98 3.25
N ALA A 248 -0.43 -15.81 2.24
CA ALA A 248 -0.93 -17.19 2.21
C ALA A 248 -0.39 -18.05 3.37
N LEU A 249 0.81 -17.73 3.87
CA LEU A 249 1.40 -18.44 5.02
C LEU A 249 0.68 -18.06 6.32
N PHE A 250 0.30 -16.80 6.49
CA PHE A 250 -0.54 -16.37 7.63
C PHE A 250 -1.90 -17.08 7.61
N TYR A 251 -2.53 -17.18 6.42
CA TYR A 251 -3.78 -17.91 6.29
C TYR A 251 -3.63 -19.37 6.72
N ARG A 252 -2.61 -20.08 6.25
CA ARG A 252 -2.32 -21.46 6.67
C ARG A 252 -2.07 -21.56 8.16
N ALA A 253 -1.32 -20.64 8.74
CA ALA A 253 -1.05 -20.63 10.17
C ALA A 253 -2.34 -20.49 11.01
N ILE A 254 -3.28 -19.62 10.58
CA ILE A 254 -4.57 -19.38 11.25
C ILE A 254 -5.51 -20.58 11.09
N THR A 255 -5.48 -21.29 9.95
CA THR A 255 -6.36 -22.44 9.68
C THR A 255 -5.89 -23.76 10.30
N GLY A 256 -4.80 -23.75 11.05
CA GLY A 256 -4.31 -24.90 11.81
C GLY A 256 -3.03 -25.54 11.27
N ASP A 257 -2.62 -25.21 10.05
CA ASP A 257 -1.42 -25.76 9.40
C ASP A 257 -0.16 -24.93 9.69
N TRP A 258 -0.04 -24.40 10.92
CA TRP A 258 1.06 -23.50 11.31
C TRP A 258 2.45 -24.14 11.16
N ARG A 259 2.56 -25.49 11.36
CA ARG A 259 3.83 -26.21 11.18
C ARG A 259 4.28 -26.21 9.72
N ASP A 260 3.35 -26.40 8.79
CA ASP A 260 3.63 -26.38 7.35
C ASP A 260 3.91 -24.96 6.86
N ALA A 261 3.25 -23.96 7.43
CA ALA A 261 3.57 -22.56 7.16
C ALA A 261 5.01 -22.22 7.57
N LEU A 262 5.46 -22.64 8.76
CA LEU A 262 6.84 -22.45 9.24
C LEU A 262 7.88 -23.25 8.47
N ARG A 263 7.50 -24.39 7.85
CA ARG A 263 8.39 -25.24 7.03
C ARG A 263 8.45 -24.79 5.57
N SER A 264 7.77 -23.71 5.20
CA SER A 264 7.78 -23.20 3.82
C SER A 264 9.20 -22.82 3.39
N GLU A 265 9.65 -23.34 2.27
CA GLU A 265 10.94 -22.96 1.67
C GLU A 265 11.00 -21.47 1.36
N GLU A 266 9.90 -20.88 0.90
CA GLU A 266 9.79 -19.45 0.63
C GLU A 266 10.09 -18.61 1.90
N LEU A 267 9.52 -18.99 3.04
CA LEU A 267 9.76 -18.30 4.32
C LEU A 267 11.24 -18.42 4.73
N HIS A 268 11.83 -19.61 4.61
CA HIS A 268 13.23 -19.82 4.97
C HIS A 268 14.18 -19.02 4.08
N TRP A 269 13.94 -18.98 2.76
CA TRP A 269 14.73 -18.17 1.86
C TRP A 269 14.57 -16.67 2.14
N TYR A 270 13.35 -16.21 2.37
CA TYR A 270 13.07 -14.81 2.72
C TYR A 270 13.84 -14.39 3.99
N LEU A 271 13.67 -15.13 5.08
CA LEU A 271 14.35 -14.84 6.35
C LEU A 271 15.87 -15.02 6.24
N GLY A 272 16.35 -15.99 5.45
CA GLY A 272 17.77 -16.20 5.19
C GLY A 272 18.42 -15.04 4.46
N ILE A 273 17.78 -14.54 3.40
CA ILE A 273 18.25 -13.36 2.64
C ILE A 273 18.22 -12.12 3.53
N TYR A 274 17.10 -11.87 4.22
CA TYR A 274 16.98 -10.75 5.15
C TYR A 274 18.07 -10.79 6.24
N GLY A 275 18.26 -11.93 6.89
CA GLY A 275 19.25 -12.10 7.95
C GLY A 275 20.68 -11.90 7.44
N THR A 276 21.03 -12.49 6.27
CA THR A 276 22.36 -12.33 5.68
C THR A 276 22.64 -10.87 5.29
N ALA A 277 21.68 -10.20 4.65
CA ALA A 277 21.80 -8.79 4.29
C ALA A 277 21.92 -7.90 5.54
N THR A 278 21.15 -8.20 6.60
CA THR A 278 21.22 -7.49 7.88
C THR A 278 22.60 -7.64 8.54
N ILE A 279 23.16 -8.85 8.57
CA ILE A 279 24.51 -9.09 9.12
C ILE A 279 25.54 -8.29 8.33
N PHE A 280 25.49 -8.35 7.01
CA PHE A 280 26.43 -7.63 6.13
C PHE A 280 26.30 -6.11 6.32
N SER A 281 25.08 -5.57 6.33
CA SER A 281 24.81 -4.15 6.57
C SER A 281 25.29 -3.71 7.95
N THR A 282 25.04 -4.52 8.99
CA THR A 282 25.53 -4.24 10.35
C THR A 282 27.06 -4.16 10.41
N MET A 283 27.76 -5.10 9.76
CA MET A 283 29.23 -5.09 9.71
C MET A 283 29.78 -3.81 9.04
N LEU A 284 29.12 -3.34 7.97
CA LEU A 284 29.51 -2.09 7.30
C LEU A 284 29.26 -0.85 8.15
N LEU A 285 28.26 -0.88 9.03
CA LEU A 285 27.88 0.23 9.88
C LEU A 285 28.65 0.28 11.20
N LEU A 286 29.22 -0.83 11.68
CA LEU A 286 29.98 -0.89 12.93
C LEU A 286 31.02 0.22 13.12
N PRO A 287 31.83 0.61 12.10
CA PRO A 287 32.80 1.67 12.25
C PRO A 287 32.19 3.09 12.41
N ARG A 288 30.91 3.24 12.08
CA ARG A 288 30.21 4.55 12.07
C ARG A 288 29.33 4.79 13.30
N TYR A 289 28.97 3.75 14.03
CA TYR A 289 28.06 3.80 15.18
C TYR A 289 28.75 3.37 16.46
N HIS A 290 28.23 3.82 17.62
CA HIS A 290 28.85 3.64 18.94
C HIS A 290 28.66 2.22 19.53
N GLY A 291 28.21 1.23 18.75
CA GLY A 291 28.11 -0.13 19.23
C GLY A 291 27.34 -1.08 18.30
N PHE A 292 27.47 -2.38 18.58
CA PHE A 292 26.85 -3.43 17.80
C PHE A 292 25.31 -3.29 17.72
N TRP A 293 24.64 -3.02 18.83
CA TRP A 293 23.17 -2.92 18.87
C TRP A 293 22.62 -1.75 18.08
N GLU A 294 23.34 -0.64 18.07
CA GLU A 294 22.97 0.53 17.28
C GLU A 294 23.15 0.27 15.77
N ALA A 295 24.30 -0.29 15.38
CA ALA A 295 24.57 -0.68 14.00
C ALA A 295 23.58 -1.75 13.51
N LEU A 296 23.22 -2.72 14.35
CA LEU A 296 22.22 -3.75 14.04
C LEU A 296 20.82 -3.13 13.82
N ARG A 297 20.42 -2.18 14.67
CA ARG A 297 19.13 -1.50 14.57
C ARG A 297 18.99 -0.78 13.23
N TYR A 298 19.95 0.06 12.88
CA TYR A 298 19.92 0.79 11.61
C TYR A 298 20.12 -0.14 10.40
N GLY A 299 20.99 -1.14 10.51
CA GLY A 299 21.22 -2.11 9.45
C GLY A 299 19.97 -2.94 9.15
N SER A 300 19.32 -3.48 10.20
CA SER A 300 18.09 -4.28 10.03
C SER A 300 16.93 -3.46 9.52
N PHE A 301 16.76 -2.22 9.99
CA PHE A 301 15.75 -1.29 9.52
C PHE A 301 15.92 -1.00 8.02
N GLN A 302 17.11 -0.63 7.59
CA GLN A 302 17.40 -0.29 6.20
C GLN A 302 17.21 -1.49 5.24
N VAL A 303 17.51 -2.69 5.71
CA VAL A 303 17.31 -3.92 4.91
C VAL A 303 15.82 -4.31 4.85
N ALA A 304 15.04 -4.00 5.89
CA ALA A 304 13.61 -4.29 5.93
C ALA A 304 12.78 -3.30 5.09
N SER A 305 13.23 -2.06 4.94
CA SER A 305 12.60 -1.02 4.12
C SER A 305 13.03 -1.14 2.66
#